data_c42442ed8f0102ea34be9a3a96839fc6
#
_entry.id   c42442ed8f0102ea34be9a3a96839fc6
#
_cell.length_a   1.000
_cell.length_b   1.000
_cell.length_c   1.000
_cell.angle_alpha   90.00
_cell.angle_beta   90.00
_cell.angle_gamma   90.00
#
_symmetry.space_group_name_H-M   'P 1'
#
loop_
_entity.id
_entity.type
_entity.pdbx_description
1 polymer ?
#
loop_
_entity_poly.entity_id
_entity_poly.type
_entity_poly.pdbx_seq_one_letter_code
_entity_poly.pdbx_strand_id
1 'polypeptide(L)'
;MAIQVERESISTKSRFVSPTYTDKDGVQQVIGSDRSMPTIDVNHLRLHEGRAYYVYKTYPYSAGLAAGSSIDIALAFPSGTTPHLVFQYESPGESEFYMYEAPTTSGGTALTKHRRNRNLVTTSVAAAVIAPTVTSLGTEVYSEFIPASNKGGGNGTYSFEFVLAPLTTYLFRLTNVNSQPHPCNLRIEWYE
;
A
#
# COMPACT_ATOMS: atom_id res chain seq x y z
N MET A 1 8.56 14.48 -15.51
CA MET A 1 8.48 14.57 -16.99
C MET A 1 7.89 15.92 -17.34
N ALA A 2 8.65 16.77 -18.02
CA ALA A 2 8.17 18.09 -18.43
C ALA A 2 7.61 17.99 -19.85
N ILE A 3 6.39 18.45 -20.03
CA ILE A 3 5.79 18.60 -21.37
C ILE A 3 6.19 19.99 -21.87
N GLN A 4 7.05 20.06 -22.87
CA GLN A 4 7.35 21.31 -23.56
C GLN A 4 6.38 21.50 -24.71
N VAL A 5 5.68 22.60 -24.70
CA VAL A 5 4.84 23.06 -25.82
C VAL A 5 5.54 24.24 -26.44
N GLU A 6 6.20 24.04 -27.57
CA GLU A 6 6.72 25.14 -28.37
C GLU A 6 5.57 25.75 -29.17
N ARG A 7 5.36 27.05 -28.96
CA ARG A 7 4.50 27.89 -29.81
C ARG A 7 5.38 28.73 -30.70
N GLU A 8 5.47 28.36 -31.96
CA GLU A 8 5.94 29.33 -32.98
C GLU A 8 4.77 30.23 -33.41
N SER A 9 4.89 31.51 -33.13
CA SER A 9 3.99 32.54 -33.69
C SER A 9 4.39 32.84 -35.11
N ILE A 10 3.73 32.24 -36.09
CA ILE A 10 3.92 32.59 -37.48
C ILE A 10 2.61 33.11 -38.05
N SER A 11 2.73 34.27 -38.67
CA SER A 11 1.64 34.96 -39.38
C SER A 11 0.96 34.03 -40.39
N THR A 12 -0.36 33.91 -40.28
CA THR A 12 -1.34 33.47 -41.27
C THR A 12 -1.50 31.98 -41.60
N LYS A 13 -0.76 31.03 -41.00
CA LYS A 13 -1.14 29.60 -41.02
C LYS A 13 -0.81 29.01 -39.65
N SER A 14 -1.82 28.77 -38.84
CA SER A 14 -1.68 28.04 -37.59
C SER A 14 -1.16 26.61 -37.92
N ARG A 15 0.13 26.39 -37.80
CA ARG A 15 0.66 25.02 -37.73
C ARG A 15 0.49 24.57 -36.27
N PHE A 16 -0.38 23.64 -36.08
CA PHE A 16 -0.41 22.88 -34.82
C PHE A 16 0.87 22.08 -34.75
N VAL A 17 1.78 22.46 -33.88
CA VAL A 17 2.92 21.60 -33.55
C VAL A 17 2.36 20.49 -32.64
N SER A 18 2.51 19.25 -33.04
CA SER A 18 2.13 18.12 -32.20
C SER A 18 2.94 18.17 -30.91
N PRO A 19 2.30 18.04 -29.75
CA PRO A 19 3.03 18.02 -28.49
C PRO A 19 4.01 16.84 -28.49
N THR A 20 5.22 17.08 -28.00
CA THR A 20 6.26 16.05 -27.86
C THR A 20 6.49 15.77 -26.37
N TYR A 21 6.86 14.55 -26.02
CA TYR A 21 7.37 14.20 -24.72
C TYR A 21 8.76 13.55 -24.85
N THR A 22 9.58 13.69 -23.85
CA THR A 22 10.88 13.01 -23.79
C THR A 22 10.70 11.73 -22.98
N ASP A 23 11.02 10.58 -23.57
CA ASP A 23 10.96 9.30 -22.89
C ASP A 23 12.12 9.13 -21.88
N LYS A 24 12.14 7.98 -21.20
CA LYS A 24 13.16 7.66 -20.18
C LYS A 24 14.60 7.62 -20.73
N ASP A 25 14.76 7.44 -22.02
CA ASP A 25 16.05 7.34 -22.70
C ASP A 25 16.49 8.69 -23.32
N GLY A 26 15.73 9.78 -23.03
CA GLY A 26 16.01 11.12 -23.50
C GLY A 26 15.57 11.39 -24.96
N VAL A 27 14.83 10.45 -25.57
CA VAL A 27 14.37 10.59 -26.96
C VAL A 27 13.06 11.37 -27.00
N GLN A 28 13.00 12.40 -27.84
CA GLN A 28 11.76 13.12 -28.10
C GLN A 28 10.79 12.29 -28.94
N GLN A 29 9.61 12.05 -28.41
CA GLN A 29 8.52 11.36 -29.08
C GLN A 29 7.42 12.35 -29.45
N VAL A 30 6.91 12.26 -30.68
CA VAL A 30 5.81 13.10 -31.17
C VAL A 30 4.47 12.41 -30.84
N ILE A 31 3.57 13.16 -30.21
CA ILE A 31 2.20 12.69 -30.01
C ILE A 31 1.41 12.99 -31.29
N GLY A 32 1.23 12.00 -32.15
CA GLY A 32 0.41 12.12 -33.35
C GLY A 32 -1.08 12.14 -33.02
N SER A 33 -1.89 12.67 -33.93
CA SER A 33 -3.36 12.75 -33.78
C SER A 33 -4.06 11.39 -33.67
N ASP A 34 -3.37 10.32 -34.04
CA ASP A 34 -3.82 8.93 -34.06
C ASP A 34 -3.20 8.07 -32.94
N ARG A 35 -2.36 8.67 -32.11
CA ARG A 35 -1.76 8.01 -30.96
C ARG A 35 -2.17 8.71 -29.66
N SER A 36 -2.94 8.02 -28.86
CA SER A 36 -3.16 8.42 -27.48
C SER A 36 -1.82 8.49 -26.75
N MET A 37 -1.61 9.54 -25.96
CA MET A 37 -0.46 9.61 -25.06
C MET A 37 -0.47 8.35 -24.18
N PRO A 38 0.59 7.54 -24.15
CA PRO A 38 0.63 6.41 -23.23
C PRO A 38 0.60 6.95 -21.82
N THR A 39 -0.55 6.85 -21.16
CA THR A 39 -0.70 7.16 -19.75
C THR A 39 -0.38 5.89 -18.97
N ILE A 40 0.68 5.92 -18.19
CA ILE A 40 0.97 4.87 -17.21
C ILE A 40 0.40 5.35 -15.88
N ASP A 41 -0.45 4.53 -15.26
CA ASP A 41 -0.85 4.73 -13.88
C ASP A 41 0.40 4.79 -12.99
N VAL A 42 0.44 5.75 -12.06
CA VAL A 42 1.59 5.97 -11.17
C VAL A 42 1.89 4.69 -10.36
N ASN A 43 0.86 3.98 -9.92
CA ASN A 43 1.03 2.72 -9.19
C ASN A 43 1.68 1.64 -10.07
N HIS A 44 1.30 1.57 -11.35
CA HIS A 44 1.90 0.67 -12.31
C HIS A 44 3.36 1.03 -12.59
N LEU A 45 3.69 2.31 -12.70
CA LEU A 45 5.06 2.78 -12.82
C LEU A 45 5.90 2.38 -11.60
N ARG A 46 5.40 2.61 -10.37
CA ARG A 46 6.07 2.22 -9.13
C ARG A 46 6.32 0.71 -9.05
N LEU A 47 5.38 -0.09 -9.56
CA LEU A 47 5.56 -1.53 -9.67
C LEU A 47 6.74 -1.89 -10.58
N HIS A 48 6.85 -1.28 -11.76
CA HIS A 48 7.97 -1.50 -12.69
C HIS A 48 9.31 -1.02 -12.13
N GLU A 49 9.34 0.10 -11.39
CA GLU A 49 10.51 0.61 -10.71
C GLU A 49 10.97 -0.29 -9.54
N GLY A 50 10.17 -1.29 -9.17
CA GLY A 50 10.45 -2.18 -8.04
C GLY A 50 10.27 -1.51 -6.68
N ARG A 51 9.45 -0.47 -6.60
CA ARG A 51 9.18 0.33 -5.41
C ARG A 51 7.87 -0.03 -4.71
N ALA A 52 7.19 -1.08 -5.17
CA ALA A 52 5.96 -1.60 -4.58
C ALA A 52 6.23 -2.88 -3.76
N TYR A 53 5.80 -2.85 -2.50
CA TYR A 53 6.07 -3.89 -1.50
C TYR A 53 4.81 -4.29 -0.76
N TYR A 54 4.88 -5.43 -0.09
CA TYR A 54 3.83 -5.86 0.83
C TYR A 54 4.37 -6.76 1.94
N VAL A 55 3.63 -6.79 3.04
CA VAL A 55 3.73 -7.78 4.11
C VAL A 55 2.36 -8.37 4.36
N TYR A 56 2.32 -9.57 4.92
CA TYR A 56 1.07 -10.20 5.30
C TYR A 56 1.24 -11.18 6.46
N LYS A 57 0.13 -11.47 7.13
CA LYS A 57 0.01 -12.57 8.07
C LYS A 57 -1.32 -13.26 7.82
N THR A 58 -1.26 -14.58 7.67
CA THR A 58 -2.42 -15.45 7.49
C THR A 58 -2.49 -16.44 8.64
N TYR A 59 -3.68 -16.61 9.19
CA TYR A 59 -4.07 -17.73 10.05
C TYR A 59 -4.99 -18.64 9.24
N PRO A 60 -4.54 -19.87 8.90
CA PRO A 60 -5.32 -20.80 8.07
C PRO A 60 -6.45 -21.46 8.85
N TYR A 61 -7.35 -22.17 8.16
CA TYR A 61 -8.44 -22.92 8.78
C TYR A 61 -7.98 -23.93 9.83
N SER A 62 -6.81 -24.54 9.63
CA SER A 62 -6.25 -25.54 10.54
C SER A 62 -5.69 -24.95 11.84
N ALA A 63 -5.45 -23.64 11.89
CA ALA A 63 -4.86 -22.94 13.02
C ALA A 63 -5.36 -21.49 13.03
N GLY A 64 -6.66 -21.28 13.18
CA GLY A 64 -7.30 -19.97 13.19
C GLY A 64 -6.76 -19.04 14.27
N LEU A 65 -6.93 -17.74 14.07
CA LEU A 65 -6.68 -16.75 15.11
C LEU A 65 -7.61 -17.02 16.30
N ALA A 66 -7.06 -17.23 17.48
CA ALA A 66 -7.84 -17.54 18.67
C ALA A 66 -8.82 -16.41 19.04
N ALA A 67 -9.90 -16.77 19.72
CA ALA A 67 -10.86 -15.79 20.26
C ALA A 67 -10.15 -14.75 21.13
N GLY A 68 -10.47 -13.48 20.94
CA GLY A 68 -9.86 -12.34 21.65
C GLY A 68 -8.40 -12.04 21.27
N SER A 69 -7.80 -12.80 20.33
CA SER A 69 -6.43 -12.54 19.86
C SER A 69 -6.40 -11.58 18.68
N SER A 70 -5.24 -10.96 18.47
CA SER A 70 -5.03 -10.01 17.37
C SER A 70 -3.84 -10.39 16.49
N ILE A 71 -3.91 -9.99 15.23
CA ILE A 71 -2.76 -9.82 14.35
C ILE A 71 -2.31 -8.37 14.47
N ASP A 72 -1.13 -8.15 14.99
CA ASP A 72 -0.50 -6.83 15.08
C ASP A 72 0.68 -6.75 14.13
N ILE A 73 0.63 -5.84 13.16
CA ILE A 73 1.74 -5.53 12.27
C ILE A 73 2.13 -4.07 12.47
N ALA A 74 3.36 -3.82 12.86
CA ALA A 74 3.91 -2.47 12.94
C ALA A 74 4.80 -2.19 11.73
N LEU A 75 4.58 -1.03 11.09
CA LEU A 75 5.40 -0.50 10.00
C LEU A 75 5.99 0.84 10.41
N ALA A 76 7.28 1.02 10.18
CA ALA A 76 7.97 2.29 10.38
C ALA A 76 8.77 2.65 9.14
N PHE A 77 8.69 3.91 8.74
CA PHE A 77 9.38 4.43 7.56
C PHE A 77 10.44 5.45 7.98
N PRO A 78 11.65 5.42 7.35
CA PRO A 78 12.70 6.39 7.65
C PRO A 78 12.37 7.77 7.10
N SER A 79 13.20 8.75 7.45
CA SER A 79 13.15 10.08 6.84
C SER A 79 13.35 10.02 5.33
N GLY A 80 12.77 10.97 4.60
CA GLY A 80 12.92 11.09 3.15
C GLY A 80 12.04 10.14 2.33
N THR A 81 11.16 9.37 2.98
CA THR A 81 10.14 8.56 2.30
C THR A 81 8.76 9.15 2.52
N THR A 82 7.93 9.12 1.49
CA THR A 82 6.50 9.46 1.58
C THR A 82 5.72 8.25 1.09
N PRO A 83 5.54 7.23 1.93
CA PRO A 83 4.93 5.98 1.50
C PRO A 83 3.44 6.16 1.27
N HIS A 84 2.96 5.59 0.18
CA HIS A 84 1.56 5.41 -0.12
C HIS A 84 1.15 4.00 0.23
N LEU A 85 0.10 3.83 0.99
CA LEU A 85 -0.26 2.56 1.59
C LEU A 85 -1.73 2.23 1.36
N VAL A 86 -1.99 0.95 1.07
CA VAL A 86 -3.30 0.32 1.09
C VAL A 86 -3.25 -0.93 1.95
N PHE A 87 -4.37 -1.34 2.50
CA PHE A 87 -4.46 -2.57 3.28
C PHE A 87 -5.68 -3.39 2.87
N GLN A 88 -5.58 -4.67 3.14
CA GLN A 88 -6.64 -5.65 2.93
C GLN A 88 -6.68 -6.59 4.13
N TYR A 89 -7.86 -6.89 4.58
CA TYR A 89 -8.10 -7.90 5.60
C TYR A 89 -9.27 -8.80 5.19
N GLU A 90 -9.22 -10.03 5.67
CA GLU A 90 -10.25 -11.05 5.43
C GLU A 90 -10.50 -11.80 6.74
N SER A 91 -11.77 -11.93 7.10
CA SER A 91 -12.21 -12.66 8.28
C SER A 91 -13.62 -13.21 8.07
N PRO A 92 -13.87 -14.52 8.19
CA PRO A 92 -15.21 -15.08 8.14
C PRO A 92 -15.99 -14.93 9.46
N GLY A 93 -15.29 -14.65 10.56
CA GLY A 93 -15.89 -14.39 11.88
C GLY A 93 -15.92 -12.91 12.19
N GLU A 94 -16.66 -12.56 13.25
CA GLU A 94 -16.67 -11.20 13.76
C GLU A 94 -15.26 -10.75 14.13
N SER A 95 -14.85 -9.60 13.58
CA SER A 95 -13.52 -9.05 13.80
C SER A 95 -13.57 -7.52 13.79
N GLU A 96 -12.56 -6.93 14.38
CA GLU A 96 -12.35 -5.49 14.36
C GLU A 96 -11.00 -5.21 13.74
N PHE A 97 -10.95 -4.25 12.82
CA PHE A 97 -9.73 -3.75 12.24
C PHE A 97 -9.47 -2.32 12.68
N TYR A 98 -8.22 -2.03 13.03
CA TYR A 98 -7.75 -0.71 13.45
C TYR A 98 -6.43 -0.37 12.78
N MET A 99 -6.27 0.90 12.44
CA MET A 99 -5.00 1.52 12.08
C MET A 99 -4.69 2.64 13.08
N TYR A 100 -3.51 2.58 13.69
CA TYR A 100 -3.04 3.58 14.65
C TYR A 100 -1.76 4.24 14.15
N GLU A 101 -1.64 5.54 14.43
CA GLU A 101 -0.45 6.36 14.17
C GLU A 101 0.31 6.62 15.47
N ALA A 102 1.65 6.60 15.38
CA ALA A 102 2.57 6.84 16.47
C ALA A 102 2.33 5.96 17.72
N PRO A 103 2.08 4.64 17.59
CA PRO A 103 2.02 3.74 18.72
C PRO A 103 3.39 3.65 19.40
N THR A 104 3.42 3.32 20.69
CA THR A 104 4.65 2.92 21.36
C THR A 104 4.75 1.40 21.32
N THR A 105 5.72 0.90 20.56
CA THR A 105 5.93 -0.54 20.37
C THR A 105 7.37 -0.93 20.64
N SER A 106 7.59 -2.19 21.03
CA SER A 106 8.93 -2.77 21.19
C SER A 106 8.93 -4.26 20.84
N GLY A 107 10.10 -4.80 20.52
CA GLY A 107 10.27 -6.22 20.24
C GLY A 107 9.48 -6.69 19.01
N GLY A 108 8.99 -7.93 19.08
CA GLY A 108 8.30 -8.61 17.97
C GLY A 108 9.26 -9.31 17.03
N THR A 109 8.73 -9.87 15.94
CA THR A 109 9.50 -10.59 14.93
C THR A 109 9.49 -9.84 13.61
N ALA A 110 10.67 -9.65 13.01
CA ALA A 110 10.77 -9.00 11.71
C ALA A 110 9.98 -9.77 10.64
N LEU A 111 9.14 -9.06 9.88
CA LEU A 111 8.41 -9.62 8.74
C LEU A 111 9.23 -9.51 7.46
N THR A 112 9.18 -10.58 6.65
CA THR A 112 9.74 -10.54 5.30
C THR A 112 8.89 -9.60 4.44
N LYS A 113 9.54 -8.56 3.92
CA LYS A 113 8.94 -7.64 2.97
C LYS A 113 9.03 -8.24 1.57
N HIS A 114 7.90 -8.41 0.92
CA HIS A 114 7.82 -8.96 -0.42
C HIS A 114 7.68 -7.84 -1.44
N ARG A 115 8.46 -7.93 -2.52
CA ARG A 115 8.29 -7.04 -3.68
C ARG A 115 7.18 -7.54 -4.58
N ARG A 116 6.43 -6.65 -5.16
CA ARG A 116 5.46 -6.99 -6.20
C ARG A 116 6.14 -7.28 -7.54
N ASN A 117 7.21 -6.54 -7.89
CA ASN A 117 8.03 -6.85 -9.05
C ASN A 117 9.07 -7.92 -8.71
N ARG A 118 8.85 -9.16 -9.14
CA ARG A 118 9.72 -10.31 -8.83
C ARG A 118 11.02 -10.35 -9.62
N ASN A 119 11.16 -9.53 -10.67
CA ASN A 119 12.35 -9.48 -11.53
C ASN A 119 13.46 -8.56 -10.99
N LEU A 120 13.18 -7.76 -9.99
CA LEU A 120 14.15 -6.81 -9.40
C LEU A 120 14.67 -7.30 -8.04
N VAL A 121 15.80 -6.74 -7.61
CA VAL A 121 16.44 -7.09 -6.33
C VAL A 121 16.38 -5.98 -5.27
N THR A 122 15.65 -4.89 -5.55
CA THR A 122 15.46 -3.79 -4.60
C THR A 122 14.79 -4.26 -3.30
N THR A 123 15.10 -3.64 -2.18
CA THR A 123 14.49 -3.92 -0.87
C THR A 123 13.84 -2.64 -0.34
N SER A 124 12.68 -2.76 0.28
CA SER A 124 12.04 -1.65 0.96
C SER A 124 12.87 -1.17 2.15
N VAL A 125 12.92 0.15 2.34
CA VAL A 125 13.55 0.78 3.51
C VAL A 125 12.68 0.73 4.77
N ALA A 126 11.38 0.40 4.64
CA ALA A 126 10.49 0.26 5.78
C ALA A 126 10.97 -0.83 6.76
N ALA A 127 10.80 -0.61 8.04
CA ALA A 127 10.87 -1.68 9.04
C ALA A 127 9.46 -2.26 9.22
N ALA A 128 9.35 -3.60 9.17
CA ALA A 128 8.09 -4.33 9.33
C ALA A 128 8.24 -5.39 10.42
N VAL A 129 7.37 -5.36 11.43
CA VAL A 129 7.42 -6.24 12.59
C VAL A 129 6.04 -6.81 12.87
N ILE A 130 5.96 -8.12 13.16
CA ILE A 130 4.75 -8.79 13.63
C ILE A 130 4.81 -9.06 15.12
N ALA A 131 3.63 -9.02 15.76
CA ALA A 131 3.45 -9.26 17.19
C ALA A 131 4.41 -8.41 18.07
N PRO A 132 4.51 -7.08 17.82
CA PRO A 132 5.24 -6.22 18.73
C PRO A 132 4.54 -6.17 20.09
N THR A 133 5.30 -5.91 21.15
CA THR A 133 4.71 -5.51 22.43
C THR A 133 4.23 -4.06 22.30
N VAL A 134 2.92 -3.84 22.45
CA VAL A 134 2.31 -2.51 22.36
C VAL A 134 2.06 -1.97 23.76
N THR A 135 2.69 -0.86 24.12
CA THR A 135 2.50 -0.18 25.42
C THR A 135 1.56 1.02 25.32
N SER A 136 1.44 1.60 24.12
CA SER A 136 0.45 2.62 23.78
C SER A 136 0.01 2.45 22.35
N LEU A 137 -1.29 2.55 22.08
CA LEU A 137 -1.83 2.42 20.72
C LEU A 137 -1.54 3.64 19.85
N GLY A 138 -1.32 4.81 20.44
CA GLY A 138 -1.19 6.06 19.71
C GLY A 138 -2.56 6.63 19.29
N THR A 139 -2.59 7.31 18.14
CA THR A 139 -3.82 7.92 17.60
C THR A 139 -4.52 6.96 16.64
N GLU A 140 -5.79 6.68 16.85
CA GLU A 140 -6.61 5.94 15.89
C GLU A 140 -6.80 6.78 14.63
N VAL A 141 -6.44 6.21 13.47
CA VAL A 141 -6.58 6.84 12.14
C VAL A 141 -7.76 6.24 11.39
N TYR A 142 -7.98 4.94 11.57
CA TYR A 142 -9.04 4.21 10.89
C TYR A 142 -9.50 3.01 11.73
N SER A 143 -10.80 2.74 11.73
CA SER A 143 -11.36 1.52 12.31
C SER A 143 -12.54 1.01 11.50
N GLU A 144 -12.73 -0.32 11.53
CA GLU A 144 -13.87 -0.98 10.90
C GLU A 144 -14.25 -2.25 11.67
N PHE A 145 -15.55 -2.44 11.83
CA PHE A 145 -16.14 -3.69 12.31
C PHE A 145 -16.49 -4.61 11.14
N ILE A 146 -16.03 -5.84 11.22
CA ILE A 146 -16.25 -6.88 10.21
C ILE A 146 -17.27 -7.85 10.79
N PRO A 147 -18.52 -7.87 10.30
CA PRO A 147 -19.53 -8.80 10.78
C PRO A 147 -19.24 -10.24 10.34
N ALA A 148 -19.69 -11.20 11.13
CA ALA A 148 -19.63 -12.59 10.73
C ALA A 148 -20.46 -12.84 9.47
N SER A 149 -19.95 -13.68 8.58
CA SER A 149 -20.64 -14.10 7.35
C SER A 149 -20.80 -15.60 7.28
N ASN A 150 -22.04 -16.08 7.15
CA ASN A 150 -22.36 -17.50 6.98
C ASN A 150 -22.09 -18.02 5.55
N LYS A 151 -21.77 -17.15 4.59
CA LYS A 151 -21.64 -17.50 3.16
C LYS A 151 -20.31 -17.14 2.50
N GLY A 152 -19.35 -16.70 3.28
CA GLY A 152 -18.05 -16.22 2.80
C GLY A 152 -17.55 -15.15 3.76
N GLY A 153 -16.27 -15.07 3.97
CA GLY A 153 -15.70 -14.11 4.91
C GLY A 153 -16.06 -12.67 4.60
N GLY A 154 -16.23 -11.87 5.63
CA GLY A 154 -16.13 -10.43 5.49
C GLY A 154 -14.73 -10.10 4.99
N ASN A 155 -14.64 -9.35 3.91
CA ASN A 155 -13.38 -8.78 3.45
C ASN A 155 -13.52 -7.26 3.39
N GLY A 156 -12.51 -6.58 3.86
CA GLY A 156 -12.31 -5.16 3.62
C GLY A 156 -11.07 -4.98 2.76
N THR A 157 -11.25 -4.36 1.62
CA THR A 157 -10.14 -3.81 0.85
C THR A 157 -10.33 -2.33 0.84
N TYR A 158 -9.41 -1.62 1.47
CA TYR A 158 -9.45 -0.18 1.42
C TYR A 158 -8.92 0.27 0.06
N SER A 159 -9.79 0.85 -0.76
CA SER A 159 -9.47 1.30 -2.12
C SER A 159 -8.82 2.69 -2.17
N PHE A 160 -8.82 3.41 -1.05
CA PHE A 160 -8.16 4.70 -0.94
C PHE A 160 -6.75 4.53 -0.39
N GLU A 161 -5.82 5.32 -0.91
CA GLU A 161 -4.46 5.34 -0.41
C GLU A 161 -4.33 6.26 0.79
N PHE A 162 -3.58 5.80 1.80
CA PHE A 162 -3.06 6.65 2.85
C PHE A 162 -1.65 7.11 2.46
N VAL A 163 -1.40 8.40 2.59
CA VAL A 163 -0.05 8.95 2.50
C VAL A 163 0.48 9.06 3.92
N LEU A 164 1.47 8.24 4.25
CA LEU A 164 1.98 8.13 5.61
C LEU A 164 3.06 9.16 5.91
N ALA A 165 3.08 9.65 7.15
CA ALA A 165 4.13 10.55 7.61
C ALA A 165 5.48 9.81 7.75
N PRO A 166 6.60 10.42 7.32
CA PRO A 166 7.93 9.88 7.56
C PRO A 166 8.27 9.87 9.05
N LEU A 167 9.23 9.04 9.46
CA LEU A 167 9.69 8.90 10.85
C LEU A 167 8.57 8.49 11.84
N THR A 168 7.46 7.99 11.33
CA THR A 168 6.31 7.59 12.13
C THR A 168 6.09 6.09 12.02
N THR A 169 5.78 5.45 13.14
CA THR A 169 5.34 4.06 13.18
C THR A 169 3.83 4.01 13.04
N TYR A 170 3.33 3.04 12.29
CA TYR A 170 1.91 2.73 12.15
C TYR A 170 1.66 1.31 12.62
N LEU A 171 0.60 1.10 13.40
CA LEU A 171 0.16 -0.22 13.84
C LEU A 171 -1.14 -0.59 13.15
N PHE A 172 -1.15 -1.75 12.52
CA PHE A 172 -2.33 -2.37 11.90
C PHE A 172 -2.72 -3.56 12.76
N ARG A 173 -3.92 -3.51 13.32
CA ARG A 173 -4.46 -4.53 14.23
C ARG A 173 -5.74 -5.13 13.68
N LEU A 174 -5.76 -6.45 13.50
CA LEU A 174 -6.98 -7.22 13.21
C LEU A 174 -7.26 -8.12 14.40
N THR A 175 -8.36 -7.90 15.10
CA THR A 175 -8.74 -8.64 16.32
C THR A 175 -9.91 -9.56 16.02
N ASN A 176 -9.78 -10.83 16.39
CA ASN A 176 -10.90 -11.76 16.43
C ASN A 176 -11.76 -11.48 17.67
N VAL A 177 -12.94 -10.88 17.50
CA VAL A 177 -13.90 -10.63 18.58
C VAL A 177 -14.97 -11.73 18.69
N ASN A 178 -14.90 -12.74 17.82
CA ASN A 178 -15.77 -13.91 17.90
C ASN A 178 -15.35 -14.81 19.09
N SER A 179 -16.27 -15.64 19.56
CA SER A 179 -16.04 -16.61 20.64
C SER A 179 -15.24 -17.85 20.22
N GLN A 180 -15.02 -18.05 18.91
CA GLN A 180 -14.31 -19.20 18.34
C GLN A 180 -13.11 -18.78 17.52
N PRO A 181 -12.06 -19.60 17.43
CA PRO A 181 -10.98 -19.38 16.48
C PRO A 181 -11.49 -19.41 15.05
N HIS A 182 -10.99 -18.51 14.20
CA HIS A 182 -11.32 -18.52 12.78
C HIS A 182 -10.13 -18.07 11.92
N PRO A 183 -10.09 -18.52 10.64
CA PRO A 183 -9.04 -18.08 9.74
C PRO A 183 -9.13 -16.57 9.51
N CYS A 184 -8.01 -15.92 9.40
CA CYS A 184 -7.96 -14.51 9.01
C CYS A 184 -6.67 -14.19 8.25
N ASN A 185 -6.74 -13.13 7.49
CA ASN A 185 -5.62 -12.58 6.75
C ASN A 185 -5.56 -11.07 6.93
N LEU A 186 -4.36 -10.56 7.16
CA LEU A 186 -4.06 -9.13 7.14
C LEU A 186 -2.89 -8.92 6.19
N ARG A 187 -3.10 -8.09 5.18
CA ARG A 187 -2.11 -7.71 4.18
C ARG A 187 -2.00 -6.20 4.10
N ILE A 188 -0.78 -5.71 4.04
CA ILE A 188 -0.47 -4.30 3.94
C ILE A 188 0.46 -4.13 2.76
N GLU A 189 0.09 -3.24 1.85
CA GLU A 189 0.84 -2.93 0.64
C GLU A 189 1.21 -1.46 0.63
N TRP A 190 2.42 -1.16 0.13
CA TRP A 190 2.85 0.22 -0.03
C TRP A 190 3.81 0.37 -1.20
N TYR A 191 3.96 1.60 -1.63
CA TYR A 191 5.07 2.01 -2.50
C TYR A 191 5.75 3.27 -1.95
N GLU A 192 7.03 3.38 -2.23
CA GLU A 192 7.92 4.41 -1.69
C GLU A 192 8.86 5.01 -2.76
#